data_271f17e6b6f8c1377ede36c3a4d6e326
#
_entry.id   271f17e6b6f8c1377ede36c3a4d6e326
#
_cell.length_a   1.000
_cell.length_b   1.000
_cell.length_c   1.000
_cell.angle_alpha   90.00
_cell.angle_beta   90.00
_cell.angle_gamma   90.00
#
_symmetry.space_group_name_H-M   'P 1'
#
loop_
_entity.id
_entity.type
_entity.pdbx_description
1 polymer ?
#
loop_
_entity_poly.entity_id
_entity_poly.type
_entity_poly.pdbx_seq_one_letter_code
_entity_poly.pdbx_strand_id
1 'polypeptide(L)'
;MKDIDEAVAQVKAAGRSKPRTGRDPVNRPIMNNWLEAIGDRNPIYVDEAAARAAGHPGIVAPPAMIQVWTMMGLGGTRPDDDPLGRIIGLFDDAGYIGVVATNCDQTYHRYLRPGEEVSVSAELTDVVGPKQTALGEGYFINQRITWQVGDEDVAEMNWRILKFRPAQEPRKPQEPQELRDNGDHGVPDDLDPANMMRPAASRDTAFFWEGVADHELRIQRRADGTLQHPPVPALWQDKQAPIDYLVAGGHGTVFSFVVHHAPKVPGRTLPFVIALVELEEGVRMLGELRNVDPAMVEIGMAVQAMYIDFPATDAAPAWTLYAWEPAA
;
A
#
# COMPACT_ATOMS: atom_id res chain seq x y z
N MET A 1 24.80 -19.24 6.05
CA MET A 1 24.15 -19.40 7.37
C MET A 1 25.07 -19.02 8.53
N LYS A 2 26.33 -19.52 8.62
CA LYS A 2 27.25 -19.09 9.72
C LYS A 2 27.41 -17.56 9.80
N ASP A 3 27.46 -16.86 8.66
CA ASP A 3 27.66 -15.42 8.63
C ASP A 3 26.45 -14.62 9.18
N ILE A 4 25.21 -15.09 8.96
CA ILE A 4 24.01 -14.41 9.48
C ILE A 4 23.93 -14.59 11.01
N ASP A 5 24.10 -15.81 11.49
CA ASP A 5 24.01 -16.09 12.94
C ASP A 5 25.10 -15.35 13.72
N GLU A 6 26.31 -15.28 13.18
CA GLU A 6 27.42 -14.55 13.76
C GLU A 6 27.16 -13.03 13.78
N ALA A 7 26.70 -12.46 12.65
CA ALA A 7 26.36 -11.05 12.57
C ALA A 7 25.20 -10.66 13.52
N VAL A 8 24.17 -11.49 13.57
CA VAL A 8 23.06 -11.32 14.53
C VAL A 8 23.58 -11.32 15.99
N ALA A 9 24.46 -12.27 16.32
CA ALA A 9 25.04 -12.32 17.67
C ALA A 9 25.88 -11.07 17.98
N GLN A 10 26.67 -10.59 17.04
CA GLN A 10 27.46 -9.36 17.18
C GLN A 10 26.58 -8.12 17.36
N VAL A 11 25.51 -8.00 16.57
CA VAL A 11 24.59 -6.85 16.67
C VAL A 11 23.81 -6.88 17.98
N LYS A 12 23.33 -8.06 18.43
CA LYS A 12 22.71 -8.22 19.75
C LYS A 12 23.66 -7.85 20.87
N ALA A 13 24.90 -8.27 20.80
CA ALA A 13 25.93 -7.96 21.81
C ALA A 13 26.29 -6.46 21.86
N ALA A 14 26.16 -5.76 20.74
CA ALA A 14 26.35 -4.31 20.69
C ALA A 14 25.26 -3.52 21.46
N GLY A 15 24.09 -4.13 21.66
CA GLY A 15 22.98 -3.53 22.38
C GLY A 15 22.30 -2.39 21.65
N ARG A 16 21.86 -1.39 22.42
CA ARG A 16 21.12 -0.23 21.93
C ARG A 16 22.05 0.71 21.11
N SER A 17 21.56 1.18 19.95
CA SER A 17 22.25 2.22 19.17
C SER A 17 22.34 3.54 19.93
N LYS A 18 23.23 4.43 19.50
CA LYS A 18 23.29 5.78 20.04
C LYS A 18 21.97 6.52 19.77
N PRO A 19 21.52 7.37 20.71
CA PRO A 19 20.37 8.21 20.47
C PRO A 19 20.61 9.15 19.27
N ARG A 20 19.66 9.21 18.34
CA ARG A 20 19.64 10.11 17.19
C ARG A 20 18.49 11.10 17.38
N THR A 21 18.83 12.37 17.54
CA THR A 21 17.84 13.44 17.67
C THR A 21 17.09 13.67 16.34
N GLY A 22 15.81 13.94 16.45
CA GLY A 22 14.99 14.37 15.31
C GLY A 22 15.50 15.66 14.66
N ARG A 23 15.06 15.93 13.44
CA ARG A 23 15.49 17.11 12.67
C ARG A 23 14.94 18.42 13.25
N ASP A 24 13.74 18.35 13.79
CA ASP A 24 13.01 19.47 14.36
C ASP A 24 12.38 19.05 15.70
N PRO A 25 12.20 19.98 16.64
CA PRO A 25 11.46 19.72 17.85
C PRO A 25 9.98 19.46 17.54
N VAL A 26 9.26 18.90 18.48
CA VAL A 26 7.79 18.79 18.42
C VAL A 26 7.20 20.16 18.14
N ASN A 27 6.37 20.29 17.09
CA ASN A 27 5.88 21.59 16.65
C ASN A 27 4.43 21.54 16.17
N ARG A 28 3.73 22.65 16.35
CA ARG A 28 2.30 22.79 16.00
C ARG A 28 2.01 22.66 14.51
N PRO A 29 2.80 23.21 13.56
CA PRO A 29 2.52 23.04 12.14
C PRO A 29 2.43 21.57 11.70
N ILE A 30 3.36 20.73 12.15
CA ILE A 30 3.32 19.29 11.81
C ILE A 30 2.14 18.61 12.51
N MET A 31 1.84 18.96 13.79
CA MET A 31 0.66 18.44 14.48
C MET A 31 -0.63 18.79 13.72
N ASN A 32 -0.81 20.04 13.31
CA ASN A 32 -2.00 20.46 12.58
C ASN A 32 -2.17 19.68 11.27
N ASN A 33 -1.09 19.53 10.47
CA ASN A 33 -1.13 18.75 9.23
C ASN A 33 -1.51 17.28 9.47
N TRP A 34 -0.97 16.69 10.54
CA TRP A 34 -1.31 15.32 10.92
C TRP A 34 -2.79 15.19 11.30
N LEU A 35 -3.28 16.06 12.17
CA LEU A 35 -4.67 16.06 12.65
C LEU A 35 -5.66 16.22 11.50
N GLU A 36 -5.36 17.11 10.55
CA GLU A 36 -6.17 17.30 9.35
C GLU A 36 -6.16 16.06 8.46
N ALA A 37 -4.99 15.46 8.26
CA ALA A 37 -4.83 14.29 7.37
C ALA A 37 -5.60 13.06 7.87
N ILE A 38 -5.65 12.83 9.19
CA ILE A 38 -6.36 11.68 9.78
C ILE A 38 -7.75 12.01 10.30
N GLY A 39 -8.14 13.29 10.28
CA GLY A 39 -9.45 13.75 10.77
C GLY A 39 -9.60 13.70 12.30
N ASP A 40 -8.51 13.73 13.08
CA ASP A 40 -8.56 13.75 14.55
C ASP A 40 -8.91 15.15 15.05
N ARG A 41 -9.99 15.25 15.82
CA ARG A 41 -10.54 16.50 16.36
C ARG A 41 -10.46 16.58 17.88
N ASN A 42 -9.61 15.78 18.51
CA ASN A 42 -9.45 15.84 19.97
C ASN A 42 -8.94 17.23 20.38
N PRO A 43 -9.70 17.99 21.19
CA PRO A 43 -9.37 19.37 21.49
C PRO A 43 -8.08 19.56 22.27
N ILE A 44 -7.58 18.54 23.00
CA ILE A 44 -6.32 18.64 23.75
C ILE A 44 -5.09 18.89 22.86
N TYR A 45 -5.20 18.64 21.56
CA TYR A 45 -4.13 18.81 20.58
C TYR A 45 -4.10 20.23 19.95
N VAL A 46 -5.18 21.02 20.11
CA VAL A 46 -5.32 22.31 19.42
C VAL A 46 -5.76 23.46 20.34
N ASP A 47 -6.39 23.16 21.47
CA ASP A 47 -6.93 24.14 22.42
C ASP A 47 -6.25 24.03 23.77
N GLU A 48 -5.60 25.15 24.18
CA GLU A 48 -4.88 25.26 25.44
C GLU A 48 -5.78 25.08 26.69
N ALA A 49 -7.00 25.60 26.61
CA ALA A 49 -7.92 25.51 27.76
C ALA A 49 -8.44 24.08 27.94
N ALA A 50 -8.77 23.42 26.82
CA ALA A 50 -9.18 22.02 26.81
C ALA A 50 -8.05 21.10 27.30
N ALA A 51 -6.81 21.34 26.86
CA ALA A 51 -5.66 20.57 27.30
C ALA A 51 -5.43 20.70 28.82
N ARG A 52 -5.52 21.92 29.35
CA ARG A 52 -5.40 22.16 30.80
C ARG A 52 -6.55 21.55 31.60
N ALA A 53 -7.77 21.63 31.08
CA ALA A 53 -8.93 20.99 31.71
C ALA A 53 -8.79 19.46 31.76
N ALA A 54 -8.08 18.87 30.80
CA ALA A 54 -7.74 17.44 30.77
C ALA A 54 -6.52 17.06 31.62
N GLY A 55 -5.92 18.03 32.34
CA GLY A 55 -4.78 17.79 33.24
C GLY A 55 -3.39 17.93 32.61
N HIS A 56 -3.32 18.41 31.37
CA HIS A 56 -2.04 18.69 30.71
C HIS A 56 -1.58 20.13 31.01
N PRO A 57 -0.28 20.41 31.00
CA PRO A 57 0.23 21.79 31.23
C PRO A 57 -0.09 22.74 30.06
N GLY A 58 -0.48 22.23 28.91
CA GLY A 58 -0.83 22.92 27.69
C GLY A 58 -1.09 21.93 26.56
N ILE A 59 -1.16 22.40 25.32
CA ILE A 59 -1.33 21.54 24.13
C ILE A 59 -0.28 20.43 24.11
N VAL A 60 -0.71 19.24 23.77
CA VAL A 60 0.13 18.03 23.64
C VAL A 60 0.06 17.45 22.25
N ALA A 61 1.09 16.73 21.83
CA ALA A 61 1.10 16.05 20.54
C ALA A 61 0.35 14.71 20.62
N PRO A 62 -0.37 14.31 19.58
CA PRO A 62 -0.93 12.95 19.49
C PRO A 62 0.14 11.89 19.70
N PRO A 63 -0.07 10.90 20.59
CA PRO A 63 0.95 9.87 20.86
C PRO A 63 1.38 9.09 19.61
N ALA A 64 0.44 8.81 18.70
CA ALA A 64 0.71 8.12 17.44
C ALA A 64 1.70 8.86 16.52
N MET A 65 1.96 10.14 16.76
CA MET A 65 2.97 10.91 16.03
C MET A 65 4.41 10.62 16.47
N ILE A 66 4.64 9.76 17.46
CA ILE A 66 5.99 9.57 18.05
C ILE A 66 7.07 9.30 16.98
N GLN A 67 6.77 8.51 15.96
CA GLN A 67 7.72 8.21 14.89
C GLN A 67 8.00 9.41 13.98
N VAL A 68 7.01 10.31 13.81
CA VAL A 68 7.12 11.47 12.92
C VAL A 68 8.28 12.38 13.32
N TRP A 69 8.49 12.56 14.63
CA TRP A 69 9.51 13.47 15.17
C TRP A 69 10.94 13.05 14.87
N THR A 70 11.15 11.76 14.57
CA THR A 70 12.47 11.21 14.31
C THR A 70 12.63 10.63 12.91
N MET A 71 11.69 10.92 11.97
CA MET A 71 11.83 10.54 10.56
C MET A 71 13.02 11.25 9.91
N MET A 72 13.81 10.50 9.16
CA MET A 72 15.02 11.01 8.49
C MET A 72 14.71 11.84 7.23
N GLY A 73 13.49 11.73 6.70
CA GLY A 73 13.11 12.33 5.42
C GLY A 73 13.63 11.54 4.21
N LEU A 74 13.30 12.02 3.00
CA LEU A 74 13.58 11.29 1.75
C LEU A 74 15.09 11.15 1.45
N GLY A 75 15.92 12.11 1.87
CA GLY A 75 17.37 12.07 1.68
C GLY A 75 18.14 11.52 2.88
N GLY A 76 17.44 11.02 3.90
CA GLY A 76 18.09 10.55 5.12
C GLY A 76 18.77 9.20 4.91
N THR A 77 19.96 9.07 5.49
CA THR A 77 20.72 7.82 5.52
C THR A 77 20.59 7.16 6.89
N ARG A 78 20.51 5.83 6.87
CA ARG A 78 20.48 5.04 8.10
C ARG A 78 21.81 5.14 8.82
N PRO A 79 21.84 5.36 10.16
CA PRO A 79 23.10 5.37 10.91
C PRO A 79 23.84 4.03 10.83
N ASP A 80 25.17 4.06 10.89
CA ASP A 80 26.02 2.86 10.82
C ASP A 80 25.80 1.91 11.99
N ASP A 81 25.33 2.42 13.13
CA ASP A 81 25.02 1.64 14.34
C ASP A 81 23.54 1.23 14.43
N ASP A 82 22.73 1.50 13.40
CA ASP A 82 21.34 1.00 13.34
C ASP A 82 21.33 -0.52 13.31
N PRO A 83 20.72 -1.18 14.31
CA PRO A 83 20.79 -2.65 14.43
C PRO A 83 20.19 -3.38 13.23
N LEU A 84 19.08 -2.89 12.68
CA LEU A 84 18.46 -3.49 11.50
C LEU A 84 19.30 -3.24 10.25
N GLY A 85 19.83 -2.01 10.08
CA GLY A 85 20.69 -1.66 8.95
C GLY A 85 21.92 -2.55 8.84
N ARG A 86 22.49 -2.97 9.98
CA ARG A 86 23.69 -3.83 10.04
C ARG A 86 23.46 -5.26 9.58
N ILE A 87 22.23 -5.76 9.63
CA ILE A 87 21.94 -7.18 9.31
C ILE A 87 21.08 -7.33 8.05
N ILE A 88 20.29 -6.32 7.67
CA ILE A 88 19.28 -6.51 6.62
C ILE A 88 19.91 -6.87 5.26
N GLY A 89 21.04 -6.29 4.93
CA GLY A 89 21.78 -6.60 3.69
C GLY A 89 22.27 -8.04 3.63
N LEU A 90 22.66 -8.63 4.76
CA LEU A 90 23.08 -10.03 4.82
C LEU A 90 21.92 -10.99 4.51
N PHE A 91 20.71 -10.64 4.94
CA PHE A 91 19.52 -11.40 4.57
C PHE A 91 19.18 -11.24 3.08
N ASP A 92 19.34 -10.03 2.52
CA ASP A 92 19.14 -9.80 1.09
C ASP A 92 20.14 -10.61 0.25
N ASP A 93 21.41 -10.59 0.60
CA ASP A 93 22.48 -11.35 -0.06
C ASP A 93 22.27 -12.86 0.05
N ALA A 94 21.66 -13.33 1.14
CA ALA A 94 21.28 -14.72 1.33
C ALA A 94 19.96 -15.10 0.60
N GLY A 95 19.35 -14.15 -0.14
CA GLY A 95 18.14 -14.38 -0.92
C GLY A 95 16.81 -14.18 -0.16
N TYR A 96 16.85 -13.68 1.08
CA TYR A 96 15.65 -13.32 1.83
C TYR A 96 15.23 -11.87 1.51
N ILE A 97 14.90 -11.62 0.25
CA ILE A 97 14.63 -10.28 -0.30
C ILE A 97 13.26 -9.72 0.08
N GLY A 98 12.29 -10.59 0.38
CA GLY A 98 10.97 -10.15 0.81
C GLY A 98 11.00 -9.57 2.23
N VAL A 99 10.20 -8.56 2.50
CA VAL A 99 10.03 -7.99 3.84
C VAL A 99 8.58 -7.61 4.09
N VAL A 100 8.07 -7.93 5.27
CA VAL A 100 6.75 -7.50 5.73
C VAL A 100 6.77 -7.25 7.23
N ALA A 101 6.13 -6.18 7.68
CA ALA A 101 5.89 -5.94 9.10
C ALA A 101 4.79 -6.88 9.60
N THR A 102 5.03 -7.60 10.70
CA THR A 102 4.08 -8.56 11.24
C THR A 102 3.47 -8.14 12.56
N ASN A 103 4.21 -7.43 13.38
CA ASN A 103 3.73 -6.95 14.68
C ASN A 103 4.32 -5.57 15.01
N CYS A 104 3.50 -4.76 15.66
CA CYS A 104 3.88 -3.44 16.14
C CYS A 104 3.11 -3.15 17.42
N ASP A 105 3.81 -3.23 18.56
CA ASP A 105 3.25 -2.92 19.86
C ASP A 105 3.91 -1.65 20.38
N GLN A 106 3.11 -0.61 20.67
CA GLN A 106 3.62 0.68 21.12
C GLN A 106 3.11 0.99 22.53
N THR A 107 4.01 1.51 23.37
CA THR A 107 3.71 2.03 24.69
C THR A 107 4.12 3.48 24.76
N TYR A 108 3.21 4.34 25.19
CA TYR A 108 3.45 5.77 25.37
C TYR A 108 3.45 6.06 26.87
N HIS A 109 4.59 6.52 27.40
CA HIS A 109 4.74 6.78 28.84
C HIS A 109 4.16 8.12 29.22
N ARG A 110 4.23 9.11 28.29
CA ARG A 110 3.57 10.40 28.41
C ARG A 110 3.32 11.05 27.07
N TYR A 111 2.52 12.08 27.09
CA TYR A 111 2.36 12.96 25.93
C TYR A 111 3.60 13.84 25.74
N LEU A 112 3.93 14.13 24.49
CA LEU A 112 4.93 15.12 24.11
C LEU A 112 4.32 16.51 24.03
N ARG A 113 5.16 17.53 24.22
CA ARG A 113 4.77 18.94 24.18
C ARG A 113 5.51 19.67 23.06
N PRO A 114 4.89 20.68 22.44
CA PRO A 114 5.59 21.55 21.50
C PRO A 114 6.89 22.11 22.13
N GLY A 115 7.98 22.08 21.36
CA GLY A 115 9.30 22.52 21.77
C GLY A 115 10.22 21.41 22.32
N GLU A 116 9.69 20.19 22.61
CA GLU A 116 10.54 19.09 23.06
C GLU A 116 11.36 18.50 21.91
N GLU A 117 12.65 18.28 22.14
CA GLU A 117 13.53 17.58 21.24
C GLU A 117 13.48 16.09 21.50
N VAL A 118 13.07 15.33 20.46
CA VAL A 118 12.90 13.88 20.60
C VAL A 118 14.10 13.18 19.95
N SER A 119 14.70 12.24 20.64
CA SER A 119 15.69 11.33 20.11
C SER A 119 15.16 9.91 20.04
N VAL A 120 15.75 9.09 19.18
CA VAL A 120 15.39 7.69 18.99
C VAL A 120 16.64 6.81 18.99
N SER A 121 16.52 5.67 19.65
CA SER A 121 17.51 4.58 19.63
C SER A 121 16.80 3.26 19.39
N ALA A 122 17.54 2.26 18.91
CA ALA A 122 17.00 0.94 18.63
C ALA A 122 17.95 -0.16 19.13
N GLU A 123 17.41 -1.30 19.44
CA GLU A 123 18.18 -2.51 19.75
C GLU A 123 17.57 -3.74 19.08
N LEU A 124 18.40 -4.66 18.64
CA LEU A 124 17.98 -5.95 18.13
C LEU A 124 17.70 -6.88 19.32
N THR A 125 16.43 -7.20 19.52
CA THR A 125 16.05 -8.05 20.67
C THR A 125 16.13 -9.53 20.33
N ASP A 126 15.68 -9.92 19.14
CA ASP A 126 15.74 -11.33 18.73
C ASP A 126 15.66 -11.51 17.20
N VAL A 127 16.20 -12.63 16.72
CA VAL A 127 16.05 -13.11 15.34
C VAL A 127 15.73 -14.60 15.40
N VAL A 128 14.58 -14.97 14.87
CA VAL A 128 14.05 -16.34 14.95
C VAL A 128 13.82 -16.90 13.55
N GLY A 129 14.51 -17.93 13.20
CA GLY A 129 14.37 -18.63 11.91
C GLY A 129 15.56 -19.57 11.61
N PRO A 130 15.60 -20.14 10.38
CA PRO A 130 14.56 -20.02 9.35
C PRO A 130 13.28 -20.77 9.74
N LYS A 131 12.12 -20.21 9.35
CA LYS A 131 10.82 -20.85 9.51
C LYS A 131 10.05 -20.85 8.20
N GLN A 132 9.29 -21.90 7.95
CA GLN A 132 8.36 -21.95 6.82
C GLN A 132 7.12 -21.12 7.14
N THR A 133 6.76 -20.25 6.22
CA THR A 133 5.57 -19.37 6.31
C THR A 133 4.78 -19.45 5.00
N ALA A 134 3.57 -18.89 4.99
CA ALA A 134 2.78 -18.78 3.77
C ALA A 134 3.48 -17.94 2.65
N LEU A 135 4.40 -17.05 3.02
CA LEU A 135 5.15 -16.21 2.08
C LEU A 135 6.47 -16.85 1.63
N GLY A 136 6.86 -17.98 2.22
CA GLY A 136 8.10 -18.68 2.00
C GLY A 136 8.91 -18.89 3.27
N GLU A 137 10.13 -19.41 3.13
CA GLU A 137 11.07 -19.55 4.23
C GLU A 137 11.59 -18.18 4.68
N GLY A 138 11.61 -17.91 5.99
CA GLY A 138 12.06 -16.63 6.46
C GLY A 138 12.45 -16.56 7.93
N TYR A 139 12.93 -15.37 8.31
CA TYR A 139 13.36 -15.02 9.65
C TYR A 139 12.50 -13.89 10.22
N PHE A 140 12.04 -14.05 11.44
CA PHE A 140 11.41 -12.98 12.20
C PHE A 140 12.49 -12.18 12.94
N ILE A 141 12.60 -10.91 12.61
CA ILE A 141 13.54 -9.97 13.23
C ILE A 141 12.76 -9.07 14.16
N ASN A 142 13.12 -9.07 15.42
CA ASN A 142 12.47 -8.29 16.47
C ASN A 142 13.39 -7.16 16.92
N GLN A 143 12.85 -5.95 16.99
CA GLN A 143 13.53 -4.76 17.49
C GLN A 143 12.72 -4.12 18.60
N ARG A 144 13.43 -3.52 19.57
CA ARG A 144 12.88 -2.50 20.45
C ARG A 144 13.39 -1.15 19.99
N ILE A 145 12.48 -0.22 19.80
CA ILE A 145 12.76 1.18 19.48
C ILE A 145 12.29 2.02 20.66
N THR A 146 13.14 2.93 21.14
CA THR A 146 12.86 3.78 22.29
C THR A 146 13.01 5.24 21.89
N TRP A 147 12.01 6.05 22.21
CA TRP A 147 12.05 7.50 22.04
C TRP A 147 12.24 8.18 23.39
N GLN A 148 13.09 9.21 23.39
CA GLN A 148 13.53 9.91 24.58
C GLN A 148 13.43 11.43 24.42
N VAL A 149 13.19 12.13 25.52
CA VAL A 149 13.37 13.57 25.66
C VAL A 149 14.38 13.78 26.79
N GLY A 150 15.59 14.25 26.44
CA GLY A 150 16.71 14.19 27.36
C GLY A 150 17.01 12.74 27.76
N ASP A 151 17.01 12.47 29.07
CA ASP A 151 17.27 11.13 29.63
C ASP A 151 15.97 10.35 29.93
N GLU A 152 14.80 10.91 29.61
CA GLU A 152 13.49 10.32 29.90
C GLU A 152 13.00 9.49 28.72
N ASP A 153 12.72 8.19 28.92
CA ASP A 153 12.02 7.37 27.94
C ASP A 153 10.55 7.79 27.87
N VAL A 154 10.11 8.31 26.72
CA VAL A 154 8.75 8.83 26.53
C VAL A 154 7.83 7.88 25.76
N ALA A 155 8.40 6.98 24.98
CA ALA A 155 7.68 5.91 24.30
C ALA A 155 8.60 4.76 23.89
N GLU A 156 8.01 3.59 23.73
CA GLU A 156 8.67 2.38 23.23
C GLU A 156 7.82 1.70 22.16
N MET A 157 8.50 1.01 21.24
CA MET A 157 7.86 0.16 20.23
C MET A 157 8.61 -1.18 20.15
N ASN A 158 7.90 -2.28 20.31
CA ASN A 158 8.35 -3.59 19.89
C ASN A 158 7.89 -3.83 18.45
N TRP A 159 8.84 -3.91 17.53
CA TRP A 159 8.57 -4.04 16.13
C TRP A 159 9.13 -5.35 15.58
N ARG A 160 8.28 -6.11 14.89
CA ARG A 160 8.67 -7.36 14.27
C ARG A 160 8.47 -7.29 12.76
N ILE A 161 9.49 -7.66 12.02
CA ILE A 161 9.42 -7.90 10.59
C ILE A 161 9.71 -9.36 10.27
N LEU A 162 9.13 -9.84 9.18
CA LEU A 162 9.52 -11.10 8.54
C LEU A 162 10.36 -10.75 7.31
N LYS A 163 11.61 -11.21 7.31
CA LYS A 163 12.49 -11.24 6.14
C LYS A 163 12.39 -12.63 5.54
N PHE A 164 11.95 -12.74 4.28
CA PHE A 164 11.66 -14.05 3.69
C PHE A 164 12.22 -14.20 2.27
N ARG A 165 12.52 -15.42 1.93
CA ARG A 165 12.78 -15.83 0.56
C ARG A 165 11.41 -16.15 -0.04
N PRO A 166 10.95 -15.40 -1.06
CA PRO A 166 9.67 -15.69 -1.70
C PRO A 166 9.64 -17.15 -2.14
N ALA A 167 8.52 -17.84 -1.86
CA ALA A 167 8.32 -19.18 -2.34
C ALA A 167 8.54 -19.18 -3.86
N GLN A 168 9.53 -19.92 -4.32
CA GLN A 168 9.65 -20.17 -5.75
C GLN A 168 8.48 -21.10 -6.08
N GLU A 169 7.46 -20.58 -6.72
CA GLU A 169 6.57 -21.46 -7.46
C GLU A 169 7.47 -22.30 -8.39
N PRO A 170 7.27 -23.62 -8.42
CA PRO A 170 8.04 -24.44 -9.35
C PRO A 170 7.83 -23.85 -10.74
N ARG A 171 8.87 -23.24 -11.31
CA ARG A 171 8.88 -22.87 -12.72
C ARG A 171 8.64 -24.16 -13.50
N LYS A 172 7.42 -24.38 -13.95
CA LYS A 172 7.21 -25.27 -15.09
C LYS A 172 8.09 -24.71 -16.21
N PRO A 173 8.94 -25.52 -16.85
CA PRO A 173 9.67 -25.07 -18.02
C PRO A 173 8.63 -24.48 -18.97
N GLN A 174 8.74 -23.18 -19.28
CA GLN A 174 8.03 -22.60 -20.40
C GLN A 174 8.65 -23.22 -21.65
N GLU A 175 7.97 -24.18 -22.23
CA GLU A 175 8.18 -24.49 -23.63
C GLU A 175 7.92 -23.22 -24.43
N PRO A 176 8.68 -22.96 -25.51
CA PRO A 176 8.42 -21.82 -26.38
C PRO A 176 6.99 -21.96 -26.88
N GLN A 177 6.09 -21.07 -26.45
CA GLN A 177 4.75 -20.99 -27.01
C GLN A 177 4.87 -20.50 -28.44
N GLU A 178 4.63 -21.41 -29.37
CA GLU A 178 4.27 -21.00 -30.74
C GLU A 178 3.01 -20.14 -30.65
N LEU A 179 3.10 -18.97 -31.24
CA LEU A 179 1.98 -18.03 -31.40
C LEU A 179 0.83 -18.78 -32.08
N ARG A 180 -0.19 -19.14 -31.32
CA ARG A 180 -1.45 -19.64 -31.87
C ARG A 180 -2.33 -18.43 -32.16
N ASP A 181 -2.59 -18.23 -33.41
CA ASP A 181 -3.61 -17.34 -33.93
C ASP A 181 -4.99 -17.84 -33.45
N ASN A 182 -5.51 -17.22 -32.39
CA ASN A 182 -6.85 -17.47 -31.89
C ASN A 182 -7.77 -16.34 -32.38
N GLY A 183 -8.32 -16.54 -33.55
CA GLY A 183 -9.51 -15.78 -33.94
C GLY A 183 -10.64 -16.00 -32.95
N ASP A 184 -11.28 -14.91 -32.61
CA ASP A 184 -12.58 -14.76 -31.96
C ASP A 184 -12.69 -14.99 -30.43
N HIS A 185 -12.75 -13.89 -29.69
CA HIS A 185 -13.27 -13.72 -28.29
C HIS A 185 -12.65 -14.55 -27.15
N GLY A 186 -11.35 -14.80 -27.19
CA GLY A 186 -10.64 -15.46 -26.09
C GLY A 186 -9.99 -14.46 -25.10
N VAL A 187 -9.77 -14.92 -23.87
CA VAL A 187 -8.90 -14.20 -22.91
C VAL A 187 -7.53 -13.99 -23.54
N PRO A 188 -6.96 -12.76 -23.51
CA PRO A 188 -5.63 -12.49 -24.05
C PRO A 188 -4.54 -13.42 -23.49
N ASP A 189 -3.61 -13.87 -24.34
CA ASP A 189 -2.58 -14.86 -24.01
C ASP A 189 -1.61 -14.43 -22.88
N ASP A 190 -1.50 -13.14 -22.62
CA ASP A 190 -0.69 -12.58 -21.53
C ASP A 190 -1.40 -12.58 -20.17
N LEU A 191 -2.65 -13.05 -20.11
CA LEU A 191 -3.43 -13.25 -18.89
C LEU A 191 -3.60 -14.74 -18.60
N ASP A 192 -3.44 -15.12 -17.35
CA ASP A 192 -3.70 -16.48 -16.87
C ASP A 192 -5.04 -16.51 -16.12
N PRO A 193 -6.13 -16.99 -16.76
CA PRO A 193 -7.47 -16.99 -16.17
C PRO A 193 -7.57 -17.74 -14.84
N ALA A 194 -6.74 -18.77 -14.66
CA ALA A 194 -6.75 -19.62 -13.46
C ALA A 194 -6.21 -18.88 -12.22
N ASN A 195 -5.35 -17.90 -12.42
CA ASN A 195 -4.71 -17.15 -11.36
C ASN A 195 -5.14 -15.67 -11.30
N MET A 196 -6.01 -15.21 -12.22
CA MET A 196 -6.52 -13.83 -12.17
C MET A 196 -7.35 -13.59 -10.92
N MET A 197 -7.09 -12.45 -10.26
CA MET A 197 -7.90 -11.99 -9.14
C MET A 197 -9.25 -11.47 -9.66
N ARG A 198 -10.31 -12.19 -9.29
CA ARG A 198 -11.67 -11.79 -9.61
C ARG A 198 -12.12 -10.62 -8.72
N PRO A 199 -12.75 -9.56 -9.28
CA PRO A 199 -13.35 -8.51 -8.48
C PRO A 199 -14.43 -9.05 -7.55
N ALA A 200 -14.42 -8.62 -6.30
CA ALA A 200 -15.47 -8.90 -5.34
C ALA A 200 -16.48 -7.75 -5.36
N ALA A 201 -17.68 -8.01 -5.90
CA ALA A 201 -18.76 -7.04 -5.83
C ALA A 201 -19.26 -6.89 -4.39
N SER A 202 -19.31 -5.65 -3.91
CA SER A 202 -20.03 -5.29 -2.69
C SER A 202 -21.43 -4.79 -3.05
N ARG A 203 -22.30 -4.61 -2.04
CA ARG A 203 -23.61 -3.98 -2.27
C ARG A 203 -23.50 -2.65 -3.02
N ASP A 204 -22.49 -1.84 -2.68
CA ASP A 204 -22.32 -0.50 -3.22
C ASP A 204 -21.64 -0.49 -4.62
N THR A 205 -21.06 -1.60 -5.05
CA THR A 205 -20.37 -1.74 -6.34
C THR A 205 -21.03 -2.78 -7.27
N ALA A 206 -22.08 -3.47 -6.81
CA ALA A 206 -22.74 -4.51 -7.61
C ALA A 206 -23.24 -3.97 -8.95
N PHE A 207 -23.93 -2.83 -8.96
CA PHE A 207 -24.44 -2.20 -10.19
C PHE A 207 -23.35 -1.94 -11.24
N PHE A 208 -22.14 -1.57 -10.78
CA PHE A 208 -20.98 -1.33 -11.64
C PHE A 208 -20.48 -2.65 -12.26
N TRP A 209 -20.29 -3.69 -11.44
CA TRP A 209 -19.80 -4.97 -11.94
C TRP A 209 -20.84 -5.74 -12.78
N GLU A 210 -22.12 -5.54 -12.51
CA GLU A 210 -23.21 -5.98 -13.39
C GLU A 210 -23.14 -5.26 -14.75
N GLY A 211 -22.89 -3.93 -14.74
CA GLY A 211 -22.66 -3.18 -15.97
C GLY A 211 -21.45 -3.70 -16.73
N VAL A 212 -20.34 -3.93 -16.08
CA VAL A 212 -19.12 -4.47 -16.73
C VAL A 212 -19.41 -5.83 -17.39
N ALA A 213 -20.21 -6.69 -16.74
CA ALA A 213 -20.66 -7.96 -17.35
C ALA A 213 -21.56 -7.78 -18.59
N ASP A 214 -22.28 -6.67 -18.64
CA ASP A 214 -23.10 -6.27 -19.80
C ASP A 214 -22.31 -5.41 -20.82
N HIS A 215 -20.99 -5.25 -20.64
CA HIS A 215 -20.11 -4.36 -21.43
C HIS A 215 -20.52 -2.87 -21.36
N GLU A 216 -20.95 -2.45 -20.16
CA GLU A 216 -21.32 -1.07 -19.86
C GLU A 216 -20.47 -0.52 -18.71
N LEU A 217 -19.99 0.71 -18.82
CA LEU A 217 -19.38 1.45 -17.70
C LEU A 217 -20.47 2.28 -17.01
N ARG A 218 -21.03 1.74 -15.91
CA ARG A 218 -22.08 2.40 -15.13
C ARG A 218 -21.48 3.31 -14.08
N ILE A 219 -21.55 4.61 -14.30
CA ILE A 219 -21.01 5.65 -13.40
C ILE A 219 -22.10 6.11 -12.45
N GLN A 220 -21.84 6.04 -11.13
CA GLN A 220 -22.79 6.47 -10.11
C GLN A 220 -23.19 7.93 -10.33
N ARG A 221 -24.50 8.21 -10.35
CA ARG A 221 -25.07 9.57 -10.30
C ARG A 221 -25.61 9.83 -8.92
N ARG A 222 -25.11 10.91 -8.30
CA ARG A 222 -25.57 11.34 -6.97
C ARG A 222 -26.89 12.12 -7.06
N ALA A 223 -27.54 12.31 -5.91
CA ALA A 223 -28.81 13.03 -5.84
C ALA A 223 -28.71 14.48 -6.33
N ASP A 224 -27.54 15.09 -6.29
CA ASP A 224 -27.28 16.43 -6.80
C ASP A 224 -26.96 16.45 -8.31
N GLY A 225 -27.00 15.28 -8.97
CA GLY A 225 -26.69 15.11 -10.39
C GLY A 225 -25.21 14.93 -10.70
N THR A 226 -24.31 15.04 -9.72
CA THR A 226 -22.87 14.83 -9.95
C THR A 226 -22.56 13.37 -10.22
N LEU A 227 -21.59 13.13 -11.10
CA LEU A 227 -21.10 11.79 -11.43
C LEU A 227 -19.89 11.46 -10.56
N GLN A 228 -19.76 10.21 -10.15
CA GLN A 228 -18.68 9.76 -9.29
C GLN A 228 -18.22 8.34 -9.62
N HIS A 229 -16.88 8.19 -9.70
CA HIS A 229 -16.19 6.91 -9.71
C HIS A 229 -14.89 7.03 -8.87
N PRO A 230 -14.50 6.02 -8.05
CA PRO A 230 -15.28 4.82 -7.71
C PRO A 230 -16.59 5.17 -6.97
N PRO A 231 -17.57 4.25 -6.96
CA PRO A 231 -18.84 4.47 -6.28
C PRO A 231 -18.64 4.79 -4.80
N VAL A 232 -19.38 5.78 -4.28
CA VAL A 232 -19.39 6.07 -2.84
C VAL A 232 -20.19 4.99 -2.13
N PRO A 233 -19.70 4.45 -1.00
CA PRO A 233 -20.49 3.56 -0.16
C PRO A 233 -21.80 4.22 0.25
N ALA A 234 -22.86 3.44 0.31
CA ALA A 234 -24.16 3.92 0.78
C ALA A 234 -24.01 4.56 2.15
N LEU A 235 -24.48 5.79 2.28
CA LEU A 235 -24.46 6.52 3.55
C LEU A 235 -25.23 5.71 4.61
N TRP A 236 -24.77 5.81 5.86
CA TRP A 236 -25.41 5.17 7.02
C TRP A 236 -26.90 5.47 7.15
N GLN A 237 -27.32 6.61 6.60
CA GLN A 237 -28.67 7.16 6.73
C GLN A 237 -29.68 6.55 5.76
N ASP A 238 -29.24 6.05 4.61
CA ASP A 238 -30.12 5.43 3.63
C ASP A 238 -29.48 4.27 2.91
N LYS A 239 -29.46 3.11 3.58
CA LYS A 239 -28.93 1.87 3.03
C LYS A 239 -29.83 1.23 1.97
N GLN A 240 -31.02 1.77 1.75
CA GLN A 240 -32.05 1.23 0.86
C GLN A 240 -32.29 2.11 -0.35
N ALA A 241 -31.66 3.30 -0.42
CA ALA A 241 -31.78 4.15 -1.58
C ALA A 241 -31.30 3.41 -2.84
N PRO A 242 -32.09 3.44 -3.92
CA PRO A 242 -31.66 2.89 -5.19
C PRO A 242 -30.44 3.65 -5.70
N ILE A 243 -29.48 2.92 -6.29
CA ILE A 243 -28.31 3.53 -6.91
C ILE A 243 -28.73 3.98 -8.30
N ASP A 244 -28.63 5.28 -8.55
CA ASP A 244 -28.77 5.87 -9.90
C ASP A 244 -27.42 5.90 -10.59
N TYR A 245 -27.39 5.70 -11.91
CA TYR A 245 -26.17 5.69 -12.69
C TYR A 245 -26.39 6.21 -14.13
N LEU A 246 -25.29 6.64 -14.72
CA LEU A 246 -25.16 6.92 -16.16
C LEU A 246 -24.36 5.76 -16.78
N VAL A 247 -24.74 5.33 -17.97
CA VAL A 247 -23.88 4.49 -18.82
C VAL A 247 -22.97 5.42 -19.62
N ALA A 248 -21.65 5.34 -19.34
CA ALA A 248 -20.65 6.18 -20.01
C ALA A 248 -20.38 5.69 -21.43
N GLY A 249 -19.98 6.62 -22.31
CA GLY A 249 -19.60 6.33 -23.71
C GLY A 249 -18.34 5.47 -23.83
N GLY A 250 -17.57 5.34 -22.75
CA GLY A 250 -16.36 4.54 -22.72
C GLY A 250 -15.14 5.21 -23.36
N HIS A 251 -15.24 6.47 -23.78
CA HIS A 251 -14.15 7.24 -24.37
C HIS A 251 -13.52 8.18 -23.33
N GLY A 252 -12.20 8.38 -23.46
CA GLY A 252 -11.48 9.28 -22.56
C GLY A 252 -10.04 9.49 -22.98
N THR A 253 -9.27 10.11 -22.09
CA THR A 253 -7.84 10.34 -22.27
C THR A 253 -7.03 9.86 -21.09
N VAL A 254 -5.81 9.39 -21.32
CA VAL A 254 -4.87 9.02 -20.25
C VAL A 254 -4.53 10.27 -19.44
N PHE A 255 -5.03 10.35 -18.22
CA PHE A 255 -4.71 11.43 -17.28
C PHE A 255 -3.36 11.20 -16.57
N SER A 256 -3.09 9.96 -16.21
CA SER A 256 -1.83 9.51 -15.60
C SER A 256 -1.67 8.02 -15.83
N PHE A 257 -0.43 7.52 -15.78
CA PHE A 257 -0.19 6.08 -15.89
C PHE A 257 1.07 5.66 -15.14
N VAL A 258 1.19 4.35 -14.89
CA VAL A 258 2.39 3.70 -14.42
C VAL A 258 2.63 2.42 -15.21
N VAL A 259 3.90 2.11 -15.47
CA VAL A 259 4.31 0.81 -15.99
C VAL A 259 4.71 -0.07 -14.83
N HIS A 260 3.97 -1.15 -14.61
CA HIS A 260 4.20 -2.05 -13.50
C HIS A 260 5.21 -3.13 -13.88
N HIS A 261 6.42 -3.07 -13.31
CA HIS A 261 7.51 -4.00 -13.55
C HIS A 261 7.68 -5.04 -12.45
N ALA A 262 7.27 -4.73 -11.23
CA ALA A 262 7.38 -5.59 -10.04
C ALA A 262 6.52 -5.06 -8.89
N PRO A 263 6.10 -5.91 -7.94
CA PRO A 263 6.22 -7.37 -7.89
C PRO A 263 5.32 -8.08 -8.92
N LYS A 264 5.50 -9.40 -9.10
CA LYS A 264 4.60 -10.21 -9.94
C LYS A 264 3.17 -10.15 -9.40
N VAL A 265 2.23 -9.89 -10.28
CA VAL A 265 0.79 -9.89 -9.96
C VAL A 265 0.19 -11.21 -10.47
N PRO A 266 -0.59 -11.93 -9.65
CA PRO A 266 -1.21 -13.18 -10.08
C PRO A 266 -2.03 -12.99 -11.36
N GLY A 267 -1.87 -13.92 -12.28
CA GLY A 267 -2.60 -13.94 -13.55
C GLY A 267 -2.17 -12.90 -14.60
N ARG A 268 -1.13 -12.08 -14.35
CA ARG A 268 -0.64 -11.07 -15.29
C ARG A 268 0.80 -11.28 -15.69
N THR A 269 1.09 -11.02 -16.95
CA THR A 269 2.47 -10.95 -17.47
C THR A 269 3.04 -9.55 -17.23
N LEU A 270 4.31 -9.48 -16.83
CA LEU A 270 5.03 -8.22 -16.62
C LEU A 270 5.89 -7.86 -17.85
N PRO A 271 6.08 -6.57 -18.14
CA PRO A 271 5.40 -5.43 -17.55
C PRO A 271 3.98 -5.23 -18.10
N PHE A 272 3.13 -4.53 -17.36
CA PHE A 272 1.83 -4.08 -17.86
C PHE A 272 1.57 -2.62 -17.44
N VAL A 273 0.68 -1.94 -18.15
CA VAL A 273 0.38 -0.53 -17.90
C VAL A 273 -0.91 -0.41 -17.11
N ILE A 274 -0.90 0.40 -16.06
CA ILE A 274 -2.10 0.82 -15.33
C ILE A 274 -2.29 2.30 -15.65
N ALA A 275 -3.43 2.66 -16.23
CA ALA A 275 -3.78 4.04 -16.56
C ALA A 275 -4.94 4.54 -15.71
N LEU A 276 -4.84 5.79 -15.28
CA LEU A 276 -5.97 6.58 -14.81
C LEU A 276 -6.50 7.36 -16.01
N VAL A 277 -7.68 7.02 -16.47
CA VAL A 277 -8.32 7.60 -17.65
C VAL A 277 -9.38 8.62 -17.20
N GLU A 278 -9.33 9.82 -17.76
CA GLU A 278 -10.37 10.82 -17.61
C GLU A 278 -11.39 10.64 -18.74
N LEU A 279 -12.61 10.24 -18.37
CA LEU A 279 -13.71 10.03 -19.30
C LEU A 279 -14.31 11.35 -19.75
N GLU A 280 -14.98 11.35 -20.91
CA GLU A 280 -15.73 12.51 -21.43
C GLU A 280 -16.82 12.99 -20.45
N GLU A 281 -17.33 12.11 -19.60
CA GLU A 281 -18.29 12.40 -18.53
C GLU A 281 -17.66 13.11 -17.33
N GLY A 282 -16.35 13.37 -17.34
CA GLY A 282 -15.64 14.13 -16.31
C GLY A 282 -15.28 13.35 -15.05
N VAL A 283 -15.38 12.02 -15.06
CA VAL A 283 -14.89 11.15 -13.98
C VAL A 283 -13.60 10.45 -14.39
N ARG A 284 -12.82 10.04 -13.41
CA ARG A 284 -11.58 9.30 -13.64
C ARG A 284 -11.72 7.85 -13.22
N MET A 285 -11.23 6.95 -14.06
CA MET A 285 -11.28 5.51 -13.83
C MET A 285 -9.91 4.87 -13.99
N LEU A 286 -9.56 4.00 -13.05
CA LEU A 286 -8.31 3.24 -13.08
C LEU A 286 -8.54 1.90 -13.79
N GLY A 287 -7.74 1.60 -14.81
CA GLY A 287 -7.79 0.30 -15.51
C GLY A 287 -6.46 -0.06 -16.15
N GLU A 288 -6.31 -1.31 -16.56
CA GLU A 288 -5.17 -1.72 -17.37
C GLU A 288 -5.28 -1.12 -18.76
N LEU A 289 -4.19 -0.54 -19.30
CA LEU A 289 -4.12 -0.08 -20.69
C LEU A 289 -3.41 -1.15 -21.51
N ARG A 290 -4.11 -1.66 -22.49
CA ARG A 290 -3.72 -2.82 -23.32
C ARG A 290 -3.54 -2.41 -24.79
N ASN A 291 -3.08 -3.36 -25.61
CA ASN A 291 -2.93 -3.18 -27.05
C ASN A 291 -2.01 -2.00 -27.45
N VAL A 292 -1.05 -1.67 -26.57
CA VAL A 292 -0.06 -0.61 -26.81
C VAL A 292 1.28 -0.99 -26.17
N ASP A 293 2.38 -0.64 -26.83
CA ASP A 293 3.70 -0.76 -26.22
C ASP A 293 3.80 0.19 -25.02
N PRO A 294 4.18 -0.29 -23.82
CA PRO A 294 4.36 0.57 -22.63
C PRO A 294 5.24 1.79 -22.87
N ALA A 295 6.21 1.72 -23.79
CA ALA A 295 7.10 2.84 -24.14
C ALA A 295 6.41 3.93 -24.99
N MET A 296 5.25 3.63 -25.54
CA MET A 296 4.48 4.55 -26.40
C MET A 296 3.33 5.23 -25.67
N VAL A 297 3.11 4.87 -24.40
CA VAL A 297 2.03 5.47 -23.60
C VAL A 297 2.40 6.87 -23.17
N GLU A 298 1.51 7.82 -23.41
CA GLU A 298 1.69 9.22 -23.01
C GLU A 298 0.44 9.81 -22.36
N ILE A 299 0.62 10.83 -21.54
CA ILE A 299 -0.49 11.60 -20.96
C ILE A 299 -1.21 12.34 -22.09
N GLY A 300 -2.55 12.28 -22.11
CA GLY A 300 -3.38 12.84 -23.18
C GLY A 300 -3.67 11.87 -24.33
N MET A 301 -3.09 10.66 -24.33
CA MET A 301 -3.45 9.62 -25.32
C MET A 301 -4.94 9.33 -25.27
N ALA A 302 -5.61 9.38 -26.43
CA ALA A 302 -7.01 9.00 -26.55
C ALA A 302 -7.18 7.50 -26.39
N VAL A 303 -8.14 7.10 -25.58
CA VAL A 303 -8.41 5.68 -25.27
C VAL A 303 -9.90 5.39 -25.24
N GLN A 304 -10.23 4.12 -25.43
CA GLN A 304 -11.59 3.62 -25.30
C GLN A 304 -11.64 2.40 -24.39
N ALA A 305 -12.81 2.16 -23.82
CA ALA A 305 -13.05 0.98 -22.99
C ALA A 305 -13.09 -0.28 -23.86
N MET A 306 -12.46 -1.34 -23.35
CA MET A 306 -12.56 -2.70 -23.86
C MET A 306 -12.94 -3.64 -22.73
N TYR A 307 -13.47 -4.81 -23.08
CA TYR A 307 -13.93 -5.80 -22.10
C TYR A 307 -13.25 -7.14 -22.35
N ILE A 308 -12.90 -7.82 -21.26
CA ILE A 308 -12.23 -9.12 -21.28
C ILE A 308 -13.14 -10.11 -20.56
N ASP A 309 -13.72 -11.02 -21.31
CA ASP A 309 -14.64 -12.03 -20.81
C ASP A 309 -13.88 -13.29 -20.42
N PHE A 310 -13.95 -13.64 -19.15
CA PHE A 310 -13.41 -14.87 -18.59
C PHE A 310 -14.52 -15.94 -18.56
N PRO A 311 -14.32 -17.08 -19.22
CA PRO A 311 -15.33 -18.14 -19.27
C PRO A 311 -15.56 -18.76 -17.89
N ALA A 312 -16.74 -19.36 -17.72
CA ALA A 312 -17.00 -20.19 -16.53
C ALA A 312 -16.06 -21.38 -16.47
N THR A 313 -15.65 -21.73 -15.27
CA THR A 313 -14.87 -22.93 -14.95
C THR A 313 -15.63 -23.78 -13.94
N ASP A 314 -15.17 -25.01 -13.68
CA ASP A 314 -15.76 -25.87 -12.64
C ASP A 314 -15.74 -25.22 -11.25
N ALA A 315 -14.79 -24.30 -11.01
CA ALA A 315 -14.59 -23.64 -9.72
C ALA A 315 -15.26 -22.25 -9.60
N ALA A 316 -15.63 -21.60 -10.73
CA ALA A 316 -16.14 -20.24 -10.72
C ALA A 316 -17.03 -19.93 -11.93
N PRO A 317 -18.09 -19.11 -11.77
CA PRO A 317 -18.90 -18.64 -12.90
C PRO A 317 -18.11 -17.69 -13.80
N ALA A 318 -18.58 -17.51 -15.03
CA ALA A 318 -18.04 -16.49 -15.95
C ALA A 318 -18.07 -15.09 -15.32
N TRP A 319 -17.13 -14.23 -15.74
CA TRP A 319 -17.02 -12.88 -15.25
C TRP A 319 -16.25 -12.02 -16.25
N THR A 320 -16.37 -10.70 -16.15
CA THR A 320 -15.78 -9.75 -17.07
C THR A 320 -14.93 -8.72 -16.34
N LEU A 321 -13.82 -8.31 -16.96
CA LEU A 321 -13.06 -7.11 -16.59
C LEU A 321 -13.20 -6.06 -17.68
N TYR A 322 -13.18 -4.78 -17.30
CA TYR A 322 -12.92 -3.71 -18.25
C TYR A 322 -11.42 -3.39 -18.25
N ALA A 323 -10.96 -2.87 -19.38
CA ALA A 323 -9.63 -2.35 -19.58
C ALA A 323 -9.72 -1.17 -20.58
N TRP A 324 -8.60 -0.56 -20.87
CA TRP A 324 -8.48 0.52 -21.84
C TRP A 324 -7.63 0.06 -23.04
N GLU A 325 -7.91 0.60 -24.20
CA GLU A 325 -7.05 0.47 -25.37
C GLU A 325 -7.00 1.81 -26.13
N PRO A 326 -5.95 2.07 -26.94
CA PRO A 326 -5.91 3.27 -27.75
C PRO A 326 -7.18 3.40 -28.62
N ALA A 327 -7.78 4.57 -28.62
CA ALA A 327 -8.88 4.87 -29.54
C ALA A 327 -8.36 4.91 -30.99
N ALA A 328 -9.17 4.39 -31.94
CA ALA A 328 -8.79 4.28 -33.33
C ALA A 328 -8.67 5.66 -34.02
#